data_00f2178a8299501d1f57fbe2d9f1a22c
#
_entry.id   00f2178a8299501d1f57fbe2d9f1a22c
#
_cell.length_a   1.000
_cell.length_b   1.000
_cell.length_c   1.000
_cell.angle_alpha   90.00
_cell.angle_beta   90.00
_cell.angle_gamma   90.00
#
_symmetry.space_group_name_H-M   'P 1'
#
loop_
_entity.id
_entity.type
_entity.pdbx_description
1 polymer ?
#
loop_
_entity_poly.entity_id
_entity_poly.type
_entity_poly.pdbx_seq_one_letter_code
_entity_poly.pdbx_strand_id
1 'polypeptide(L)'
;QILTGNDLWTLAMEPKMQLRDPEIIPTERVLNDVLGNSVYSVLASFLGRITSPEYGLNIEWRYYNDGKAWLGKITQKKKTILWLSIWEGFFKTSFYFTEKHLKSFAELDISKTKKEEFAAMKPIGKLFPLTVDISCKEQLADLFTVIGFKKSLQ
;
A
#
# COMPACT_ATOMS: atom_id res chain seq x y z
N GLN A 1 -7.88 -12.61 30.08
CA GLN A 1 -9.18 -12.34 29.45
C GLN A 1 -9.59 -13.50 28.55
N ILE A 2 -10.79 -13.95 28.69
CA ILE A 2 -11.32 -15.04 27.86
C ILE A 2 -11.93 -14.44 26.59
N LEU A 3 -11.50 -14.96 25.42
CA LEU A 3 -12.07 -14.53 24.15
C LEU A 3 -13.47 -15.11 23.97
N THR A 4 -14.38 -14.28 23.51
CA THR A 4 -15.73 -14.73 23.15
C THR A 4 -15.71 -15.43 21.81
N GLY A 5 -16.80 -16.12 21.43
CA GLY A 5 -16.92 -16.73 20.11
C GLY A 5 -16.81 -15.69 18.98
N ASN A 6 -17.29 -14.47 19.20
CA ASN A 6 -17.18 -13.38 18.23
C ASN A 6 -15.75 -12.91 18.03
N ASP A 7 -14.99 -12.82 19.12
CA ASP A 7 -13.55 -12.43 19.04
C ASP A 7 -12.75 -13.48 18.28
N LEU A 8 -12.98 -14.76 18.55
CA LEU A 8 -12.30 -15.85 17.83
C LEU A 8 -12.65 -15.85 16.35
N TRP A 9 -13.91 -15.60 16.01
CA TRP A 9 -14.37 -15.50 14.62
C TRP A 9 -13.71 -14.34 13.90
N THR A 10 -13.63 -13.19 14.53
CA THR A 10 -12.99 -11.99 13.98
C THR A 10 -11.50 -12.24 13.70
N LEU A 11 -10.78 -12.85 14.64
CA LEU A 11 -9.36 -13.20 14.47
C LEU A 11 -9.15 -14.16 13.32
N ALA A 12 -10.03 -15.16 13.15
CA ALA A 12 -9.95 -16.13 12.06
C ALA A 12 -10.20 -15.49 10.68
N MET A 13 -10.92 -14.36 10.64
CA MET A 13 -11.29 -13.66 9.41
C MET A 13 -10.34 -12.51 9.04
N GLU A 14 -9.39 -12.18 9.91
CA GLU A 14 -8.43 -11.12 9.62
C GLU A 14 -7.54 -11.49 8.44
N PRO A 15 -7.35 -10.58 7.46
CA PRO A 15 -6.48 -10.84 6.32
C PRO A 15 -5.03 -10.99 6.79
N LYS A 16 -4.29 -11.85 6.11
CA LYS A 16 -2.90 -12.14 6.44
C LYS A 16 -1.95 -11.59 5.39
N MET A 17 -0.87 -10.99 5.86
CA MET A 17 0.21 -10.53 5.00
C MET A 17 0.89 -11.74 4.34
N GLN A 18 1.17 -11.62 3.06
CA GLN A 18 1.79 -12.66 2.26
C GLN A 18 3.26 -12.34 1.99
N LEU A 19 3.93 -13.18 1.19
CA LEU A 19 5.33 -13.03 0.81
C LEU A 19 6.28 -13.07 2.01
N ARG A 20 6.06 -14.04 2.90
CA ARG A 20 6.80 -14.17 4.16
C ARG A 20 8.06 -15.02 4.06
N ASP A 21 8.25 -15.74 2.95
CA ASP A 21 9.40 -16.63 2.77
C ASP A 21 10.53 -15.92 2.05
N PRO A 22 11.70 -15.72 2.69
CA PRO A 22 12.83 -15.02 2.08
C PRO A 22 13.41 -15.75 0.85
N GLU A 23 13.14 -17.05 0.71
CA GLU A 23 13.65 -17.86 -0.41
C GLU A 23 12.77 -17.74 -1.66
N ILE A 24 11.56 -17.18 -1.54
CA ILE A 24 10.63 -17.05 -2.66
C ILE A 24 10.56 -15.61 -3.12
N ILE A 25 11.30 -15.30 -4.20
CA ILE A 25 11.33 -13.96 -4.78
C ILE A 25 9.97 -13.63 -5.43
N PRO A 26 9.40 -12.43 -5.22
CA PRO A 26 8.13 -12.05 -5.84
C PRO A 26 8.24 -11.86 -7.34
N THR A 27 7.99 -12.92 -8.08
CA THR A 27 7.85 -12.89 -9.54
C THR A 27 6.39 -12.64 -9.91
N GLU A 28 6.12 -12.36 -11.19
CA GLU A 28 4.75 -12.21 -11.68
C GLU A 28 3.90 -13.45 -11.35
N ARG A 29 4.47 -14.61 -11.53
CA ARG A 29 3.79 -15.88 -11.22
C ARG A 29 3.45 -16.00 -9.75
N VAL A 30 4.40 -15.68 -8.86
CA VAL A 30 4.18 -15.73 -7.41
C VAL A 30 3.09 -14.75 -7.00
N LEU A 31 3.14 -13.52 -7.52
CA LEU A 31 2.14 -12.50 -7.22
C LEU A 31 0.75 -12.91 -7.69
N ASN A 32 0.66 -13.47 -8.90
CA ASN A 32 -0.61 -13.93 -9.44
C ASN A 32 -1.18 -15.11 -8.63
N ASP A 33 -0.32 -16.05 -8.24
CA ASP A 33 -0.74 -17.21 -7.43
C ASP A 33 -1.28 -16.77 -6.06
N VAL A 34 -0.66 -15.77 -5.46
CA VAL A 34 -1.04 -15.28 -4.13
C VAL A 34 -2.31 -14.43 -4.17
N LEU A 35 -2.41 -13.53 -5.15
CA LEU A 35 -3.52 -12.57 -5.24
C LEU A 35 -4.74 -13.12 -5.99
N GLY A 36 -4.52 -14.07 -6.90
CA GLY A 36 -5.55 -14.49 -7.85
C GLY A 36 -5.57 -13.58 -9.07
N ASN A 37 -6.12 -14.09 -10.17
CA ASN A 37 -6.06 -13.42 -11.46
C ASN A 37 -6.68 -12.02 -11.47
N SER A 38 -7.82 -11.86 -10.81
CA SER A 38 -8.56 -10.60 -10.80
C SER A 38 -7.76 -9.48 -10.11
N VAL A 39 -7.29 -9.73 -8.89
CA VAL A 39 -6.51 -8.73 -8.13
C VAL A 39 -5.14 -8.53 -8.74
N TYR A 40 -4.50 -9.61 -9.20
CA TYR A 40 -3.22 -9.48 -9.88
C TYR A 40 -3.31 -8.58 -11.12
N SER A 41 -4.40 -8.67 -11.87
CA SER A 41 -4.64 -7.78 -13.02
C SER A 41 -4.63 -6.30 -12.61
N VAL A 42 -5.23 -5.99 -11.46
CA VAL A 42 -5.22 -4.62 -10.91
C VAL A 42 -3.81 -4.20 -10.53
N LEU A 43 -3.06 -5.09 -9.86
CA LEU A 43 -1.67 -4.82 -9.50
C LEU A 43 -0.80 -4.60 -10.72
N ALA A 44 -0.92 -5.45 -11.74
CA ALA A 44 -0.15 -5.32 -12.97
C ALA A 44 -0.44 -4.00 -13.69
N SER A 45 -1.72 -3.59 -13.73
CA SER A 45 -2.12 -2.31 -14.29
C SER A 45 -1.51 -1.14 -13.51
N PHE A 46 -1.56 -1.21 -12.19
CA PHE A 46 -0.97 -0.22 -11.30
C PHE A 46 0.55 -0.09 -11.54
N LEU A 47 1.27 -1.22 -11.48
CA LEU A 47 2.72 -1.23 -11.66
C LEU A 47 3.13 -0.75 -13.06
N GLY A 48 2.40 -1.15 -14.08
CA GLY A 48 2.66 -0.70 -15.45
C GLY A 48 2.52 0.81 -15.59
N ARG A 49 1.55 1.40 -14.94
CA ARG A 49 1.29 2.84 -15.01
C ARG A 49 2.32 3.65 -14.22
N ILE A 50 2.68 3.23 -13.00
CA ILE A 50 3.65 3.97 -12.19
C ILE A 50 5.06 3.91 -12.78
N THR A 51 5.41 2.85 -13.50
CA THR A 51 6.72 2.72 -14.15
C THR A 51 6.73 3.32 -15.55
N SER A 52 5.60 3.79 -16.07
CA SER A 52 5.52 4.46 -17.35
C SER A 52 6.17 5.85 -17.30
N PRO A 53 6.47 6.48 -18.46
CA PRO A 53 7.04 7.84 -18.48
C PRO A 53 6.15 8.88 -17.78
N GLU A 54 4.84 8.66 -17.72
CA GLU A 54 3.90 9.57 -17.07
C GLU A 54 4.24 9.76 -15.57
N TYR A 55 4.56 8.66 -14.88
CA TYR A 55 4.90 8.71 -13.44
C TYR A 55 6.38 8.60 -13.17
N GLY A 56 7.10 7.83 -13.97
CA GLY A 56 8.57 7.71 -13.87
C GLY A 56 9.07 7.12 -12.55
N LEU A 57 8.31 6.21 -11.96
CA LEU A 57 8.69 5.58 -10.71
C LEU A 57 9.37 4.24 -10.94
N ASN A 58 10.13 3.80 -9.94
CA ASN A 58 10.79 2.50 -9.93
C ASN A 58 10.26 1.67 -8.78
N ILE A 59 10.20 0.36 -8.96
CA ILE A 59 9.86 -0.56 -7.89
C ILE A 59 11.02 -1.52 -7.64
N GLU A 60 11.33 -1.76 -6.36
CA GLU A 60 12.34 -2.71 -5.94
C GLU A 60 11.75 -3.60 -4.85
N TRP A 61 11.75 -4.90 -5.07
CA TRP A 61 11.32 -5.87 -4.06
C TRP A 61 12.51 -6.23 -3.18
N ARG A 62 12.31 -6.09 -1.86
CA ARG A 62 13.32 -6.48 -0.85
C ARG A 62 12.66 -7.23 0.28
N TYR A 63 13.41 -8.18 0.85
CA TYR A 63 12.95 -8.86 2.06
C TYR A 63 13.42 -8.08 3.29
N TYR A 64 12.48 -7.71 4.15
CA TYR A 64 12.77 -6.94 5.37
C TYR A 64 12.64 -7.85 6.58
N ASN A 65 13.73 -8.01 7.32
CA ASN A 65 13.81 -8.94 8.45
C ASN A 65 12.95 -8.50 9.65
N ASP A 66 12.77 -7.23 9.88
CA ASP A 66 11.94 -6.73 10.98
C ASP A 66 10.47 -7.07 10.81
N GLY A 67 9.93 -6.98 9.59
CA GLY A 67 8.57 -7.38 9.29
C GLY A 67 8.44 -8.80 8.75
N LYS A 68 9.55 -9.46 8.45
CA LYS A 68 9.64 -10.81 7.88
C LYS A 68 8.76 -10.99 6.63
N ALA A 69 8.94 -10.08 5.68
CA ALA A 69 8.18 -10.11 4.43
C ALA A 69 8.91 -9.34 3.32
N TRP A 70 8.58 -9.71 2.08
CA TRP A 70 8.98 -8.94 0.91
C TRP A 70 8.07 -7.73 0.76
N LEU A 71 8.66 -6.55 0.59
CA LEU A 71 7.94 -5.31 0.33
C LEU A 71 8.45 -4.69 -0.96
N GLY A 72 7.55 -4.07 -1.70
CA GLY A 72 7.91 -3.28 -2.87
C GLY A 72 8.18 -1.84 -2.47
N LYS A 73 9.41 -1.40 -2.62
CA LYS A 73 9.78 0.00 -2.39
C LYS A 73 9.66 0.75 -3.69
N ILE A 74 8.76 1.74 -3.74
CA ILE A 74 8.49 2.51 -4.94
C ILE A 74 9.11 3.90 -4.77
N THR A 75 10.03 4.24 -5.68
CA THR A 75 10.87 5.42 -5.55
C THR A 75 10.85 6.28 -6.80
N GLN A 76 11.10 7.58 -6.61
CA GLN A 76 11.45 8.50 -7.68
C GLN A 76 12.88 8.98 -7.39
N LYS A 77 13.83 8.56 -8.22
CA LYS A 77 15.26 8.76 -7.94
C LYS A 77 15.59 8.16 -6.56
N LYS A 78 16.02 8.96 -5.59
CA LYS A 78 16.34 8.50 -4.24
C LYS A 78 15.20 8.67 -3.24
N LYS A 79 14.09 9.30 -3.66
CA LYS A 79 12.95 9.58 -2.80
C LYS A 79 11.98 8.41 -2.80
N THR A 80 11.65 7.92 -1.62
CA THR A 80 10.60 6.90 -1.45
C THR A 80 9.24 7.57 -1.58
N ILE A 81 8.43 7.09 -2.51
CA ILE A 81 7.08 7.62 -2.72
C ILE A 81 6.06 6.82 -1.90
N LEU A 82 6.11 5.50 -2.00
CA LEU A 82 5.22 4.61 -1.25
C LEU A 82 5.83 3.23 -1.10
N TRP A 83 5.22 2.45 -0.23
CA TRP A 83 5.55 1.05 0.00
C TRP A 83 4.39 0.18 -0.44
N LEU A 84 4.69 -0.99 -0.97
CA LEU A 84 3.71 -1.96 -1.44
C LEU A 84 3.87 -3.26 -0.66
N SER A 85 2.79 -3.73 -0.06
CA SER A 85 2.76 -5.04 0.60
C SER A 85 1.62 -5.88 0.03
N ILE A 86 1.82 -7.19 0.01
CA ILE A 86 0.86 -8.14 -0.56
C ILE A 86 0.15 -8.86 0.58
N TRP A 87 -1.17 -8.87 0.50
CA TRP A 87 -2.04 -9.46 1.51
C TRP A 87 -2.94 -10.50 0.87
N GLU A 88 -3.67 -11.21 1.68
CA GLU A 88 -4.64 -12.19 1.21
C GLU A 88 -5.82 -11.49 0.53
N GLY A 89 -5.87 -11.55 -0.79
CA GLY A 89 -6.97 -10.98 -1.58
C GLY A 89 -6.85 -9.49 -1.93
N PHE A 90 -5.77 -8.82 -1.54
CA PHE A 90 -5.56 -7.41 -1.90
C PHE A 90 -4.09 -7.02 -1.76
N PHE A 91 -3.73 -5.85 -2.29
CA PHE A 91 -2.43 -5.26 -1.99
C PHE A 91 -2.63 -3.94 -1.27
N LYS A 92 -1.69 -3.64 -0.39
CA LYS A 92 -1.73 -2.43 0.44
C LYS A 92 -0.63 -1.48 0.00
N THR A 93 -1.00 -0.22 -0.18
CA THR A 93 -0.04 0.86 -0.42
C THR A 93 0.06 1.71 0.84
N SER A 94 1.27 2.11 1.19
CA SER A 94 1.53 2.87 2.42
C SER A 94 2.37 4.10 2.10
N PHE A 95 1.88 5.24 2.56
CA PHE A 95 2.55 6.53 2.40
C PHE A 95 2.84 7.10 3.79
N TYR A 96 3.91 7.88 3.91
CA TYR A 96 4.24 8.55 5.15
C TYR A 96 4.40 10.04 4.89
N PHE A 97 3.66 10.85 5.63
CA PHE A 97 3.68 12.31 5.50
C PHE A 97 4.15 12.96 6.79
N THR A 98 4.72 14.15 6.68
CA THR A 98 5.06 14.97 7.85
C THR A 98 3.93 15.96 8.13
N GLU A 99 3.92 16.53 9.32
CA GLU A 99 2.89 17.45 9.78
C GLU A 99 2.67 18.61 8.82
N LYS A 100 3.73 19.14 8.22
CA LYS A 100 3.64 20.30 7.33
C LYS A 100 2.81 20.06 6.06
N HIS A 101 2.53 18.78 5.72
CA HIS A 101 1.79 18.43 4.50
C HIS A 101 0.33 18.04 4.76
N LEU A 102 -0.10 17.98 6.03
CA LEU A 102 -1.44 17.50 6.38
C LEU A 102 -2.55 18.41 5.84
N LYS A 103 -2.35 19.72 5.90
CA LYS A 103 -3.34 20.68 5.39
C LYS A 103 -3.54 20.55 3.89
N SER A 104 -2.46 20.46 3.14
CA SER A 104 -2.52 20.29 1.68
C SER A 104 -3.14 18.95 1.30
N PHE A 105 -2.83 17.90 2.07
CA PHE A 105 -3.44 16.59 1.86
C PHE A 105 -4.97 16.65 1.99
N ALA A 106 -5.47 17.38 2.98
CA ALA A 106 -6.91 17.52 3.21
C ALA A 106 -7.65 18.18 2.04
N GLU A 107 -6.93 18.91 1.20
CA GLU A 107 -7.49 19.61 0.04
C GLU A 107 -7.49 18.77 -1.24
N LEU A 108 -6.93 17.53 -1.21
CA LEU A 108 -6.91 16.66 -2.37
C LEU A 108 -8.31 16.22 -2.79
N ASP A 109 -8.47 16.03 -4.10
CA ASP A 109 -9.72 15.52 -4.67
C ASP A 109 -9.75 13.98 -4.58
N ILE A 110 -9.96 13.49 -3.37
CA ILE A 110 -10.11 12.06 -3.06
C ILE A 110 -11.32 11.86 -2.16
N SER A 111 -11.71 10.60 -1.96
CA SER A 111 -12.90 10.30 -1.16
C SER A 111 -12.79 10.86 0.26
N LYS A 112 -13.90 11.35 0.78
CA LYS A 112 -14.00 11.85 2.14
C LYS A 112 -13.66 10.76 3.16
N THR A 113 -14.05 9.53 2.89
CA THR A 113 -13.77 8.38 3.74
C THR A 113 -12.26 8.18 3.94
N LYS A 114 -11.48 8.30 2.85
CA LYS A 114 -10.02 8.17 2.94
C LYS A 114 -9.40 9.28 3.75
N LYS A 115 -9.91 10.51 3.62
CA LYS A 115 -9.44 11.63 4.42
C LYS A 115 -9.72 11.42 5.90
N GLU A 116 -10.91 10.90 6.23
CA GLU A 116 -11.30 10.60 7.60
C GLU A 116 -10.45 9.47 8.20
N GLU A 117 -10.20 8.40 7.44
CA GLU A 117 -9.35 7.31 7.85
C GLU A 117 -7.92 7.79 8.15
N PHE A 118 -7.38 8.65 7.29
CA PHE A 118 -6.05 9.21 7.50
C PHE A 118 -6.00 10.10 8.74
N ALA A 119 -7.01 10.94 8.93
CA ALA A 119 -7.09 11.83 10.10
C ALA A 119 -7.19 11.06 11.41
N ALA A 120 -7.75 9.85 11.38
CA ALA A 120 -7.89 8.99 12.55
C ALA A 120 -6.64 8.17 12.87
N MET A 121 -5.68 8.09 11.94
CA MET A 121 -4.45 7.31 12.13
C MET A 121 -3.52 8.01 13.13
N LYS A 122 -2.92 7.20 14.00
CA LYS A 122 -1.94 7.72 14.94
C LYS A 122 -0.59 7.87 14.26
N PRO A 123 0.13 8.98 14.52
CA PRO A 123 1.47 9.14 13.95
C PRO A 123 2.45 8.12 14.55
N ILE A 124 3.43 7.75 13.73
CA ILE A 124 4.56 6.91 14.14
C ILE A 124 5.77 7.85 14.21
N GLY A 125 6.13 8.27 15.44
CA GLY A 125 7.11 9.35 15.62
C GLY A 125 6.55 10.63 15.01
N LYS A 126 7.28 11.20 14.04
CA LYS A 126 6.87 12.42 13.32
C LYS A 126 6.15 12.14 12.00
N LEU A 127 5.89 10.87 11.70
CA LEU A 127 5.30 10.46 10.42
C LEU A 127 3.84 10.08 10.58
N PHE A 128 3.02 10.55 9.65
CA PHE A 128 1.59 10.26 9.59
C PHE A 128 1.36 9.23 8.47
N PRO A 129 1.01 7.97 8.82
CA PRO A 129 0.84 6.93 7.81
C PRO A 129 -0.52 7.03 7.13
N LEU A 130 -0.51 6.89 5.81
CA LEU A 130 -1.73 6.68 5.02
C LEU A 130 -1.62 5.30 4.36
N THR A 131 -2.59 4.45 4.60
CA THR A 131 -2.66 3.15 3.93
C THR A 131 -3.89 3.09 3.04
N VAL A 132 -3.73 2.51 1.86
CA VAL A 132 -4.82 2.31 0.91
C VAL A 132 -4.80 0.85 0.45
N ASP A 133 -5.86 0.11 0.77
CA ASP A 133 -6.02 -1.29 0.36
C ASP A 133 -6.68 -1.32 -1.01
N ILE A 134 -6.10 -2.08 -1.94
CA ILE A 134 -6.55 -2.13 -3.33
C ILE A 134 -6.90 -3.57 -3.70
N SER A 135 -8.12 -3.77 -4.20
CA SER A 135 -8.57 -5.05 -4.76
C SER A 135 -9.32 -4.89 -6.09
N CYS A 136 -9.68 -3.67 -6.46
CA CYS A 136 -10.39 -3.38 -7.71
C CYS A 136 -9.90 -2.09 -8.36
N LYS A 137 -10.14 -1.95 -9.65
CA LYS A 137 -9.65 -0.82 -10.46
C LYS A 137 -10.21 0.53 -10.02
N GLU A 138 -11.42 0.54 -9.51
CA GLU A 138 -12.11 1.77 -9.08
C GLU A 138 -11.36 2.48 -7.94
N GLN A 139 -10.57 1.75 -7.19
CA GLN A 139 -9.77 2.31 -6.09
C GLN A 139 -8.49 3.00 -6.56
N LEU A 140 -8.09 2.79 -7.81
CA LEU A 140 -6.83 3.32 -8.33
C LEU A 140 -6.85 4.84 -8.55
N ALA A 141 -8.01 5.43 -8.86
CA ALA A 141 -8.11 6.87 -9.12
C ALA A 141 -7.60 7.70 -7.94
N ASP A 142 -8.11 7.43 -6.74
CA ASP A 142 -7.68 8.13 -5.53
C ASP A 142 -6.20 7.86 -5.24
N LEU A 143 -5.77 6.62 -5.44
CA LEU A 143 -4.37 6.24 -5.23
C LEU A 143 -3.43 7.05 -6.12
N PHE A 144 -3.75 7.20 -7.40
CA PHE A 144 -2.92 8.00 -8.31
C PHE A 144 -2.91 9.48 -7.93
N THR A 145 -4.02 10.00 -7.41
CA THR A 145 -4.05 11.37 -6.89
C THR A 145 -3.08 11.54 -5.72
N VAL A 146 -3.06 10.59 -4.79
CA VAL A 146 -2.13 10.62 -3.65
C VAL A 146 -0.69 10.48 -4.12
N ILE A 147 -0.41 9.62 -5.10
CA ILE A 147 0.93 9.46 -5.66
C ILE A 147 1.43 10.77 -6.26
N GLY A 148 0.60 11.44 -7.06
CA GLY A 148 0.94 12.74 -7.64
C GLY A 148 1.26 13.77 -6.58
N PHE A 149 0.47 13.79 -5.52
CA PHE A 149 0.69 14.69 -4.38
C PHE A 149 2.04 14.38 -3.71
N LYS A 150 2.30 13.13 -3.39
CA LYS A 150 3.56 12.73 -2.74
C LYS A 150 4.77 13.09 -3.58
N LYS A 151 4.69 12.89 -4.90
CA LYS A 151 5.77 13.24 -5.84
C LYS A 151 6.06 14.75 -5.82
N SER A 152 5.04 15.57 -5.63
CA SER A 152 5.18 17.03 -5.64
C SER A 152 5.84 17.58 -4.39
N LEU A 153 5.91 16.81 -3.32
CA LEU A 153 6.48 17.25 -2.05
C LEU A 153 8.00 17.23 -2.07
N GLN A 154 8.58 18.13 -1.31
CA GLN A 154 10.04 18.22 -1.18
C GLN A 154 10.51 17.82 0.22
#